data_bae0fc199d4088862467ae23bf0d2e50
#
_entry.id   bae0fc199d4088862467ae23bf0d2e50
#
_cell.length_a   1.000
_cell.length_b   1.000
_cell.length_c   1.000
_cell.angle_alpha   90.00
_cell.angle_beta   90.00
_cell.angle_gamma   90.00
#
_symmetry.space_group_name_H-M   'P 1'
#
loop_
_entity.id
_entity.type
_entity.pdbx_description
1 polymer ?
#
loop_
_entity_poly.entity_id
_entity_poly.type
_entity_poly.pdbx_seq_one_letter_code
_entity_poly.pdbx_strand_id
1 'polypeptide(L)'
;MWYNCGMKIKVFLAVLACKCCRSLIRLLGRGGTDFPGRVALKICPNLLGELAKGVTTVIVTGTNGKTTTSRMIEQSWTDAGISFFANKSGANLLSGVTAEFAVHSSLTGKCRYTHALIESDEAAFKAISRFVDAKAVVVTNVFRDQLDRYGEVTHTLDNIRIGIENSKNAVLCVNADDSLCASLHDVLPNPVVFFGVDTPIYHDRVEELSDAPYCIRCKHEYVYDYVTYGHLGGYRCPNCGYHRPQPQVHVTKVLRTDDEHSEVIFEENGRQVPASIHLPGGYNIYNACACMAAASVMGIDMELAAKSLSSFACGFGRMEKFRINDADVRMILIKNPAGCNQVLNFLTQRTEPFVFAACLNDRAQDGKDVSWIWDVDFERLMAMEKVLSDIYVSGVRADDMALRFLYAGFPKERIHVQKDYAQLMEEATGKKLPVFVMPTYTAMLALRGTIAKRYGYKEFWQ
;
A
#
# COMPACT_ATOMS: atom_id res chain seq x y z
N MET A 1 23.00 0.99 38.75
CA MET A 1 23.00 -0.48 38.59
C MET A 1 21.59 -1.09 38.76
N TRP A 2 20.79 -0.72 39.75
CA TRP A 2 19.43 -1.25 40.00
C TRP A 2 18.41 -0.95 38.89
N TYR A 3 18.47 0.23 38.24
CA TYR A 3 17.56 0.61 37.16
C TYR A 3 17.71 -0.29 35.92
N ASN A 4 18.93 -0.67 35.58
CA ASN A 4 19.20 -1.58 34.45
C ASN A 4 18.75 -3.04 34.72
N CYS A 5 18.77 -3.51 35.97
CA CYS A 5 18.31 -4.85 36.31
C CYS A 5 16.79 -4.93 36.21
N GLY A 6 16.06 -3.95 36.74
CA GLY A 6 14.58 -3.88 36.63
C GLY A 6 14.09 -3.78 35.19
N MET A 7 14.77 -3.04 34.32
CA MET A 7 14.42 -2.95 32.89
C MET A 7 14.60 -4.31 32.18
N LYS A 8 15.69 -5.01 32.41
CA LYS A 8 15.94 -6.34 31.82
C LYS A 8 14.88 -7.37 32.21
N ILE A 9 14.42 -7.35 33.47
CA ILE A 9 13.34 -8.25 33.94
C ILE A 9 12.02 -7.90 33.24
N LYS A 10 11.69 -6.62 33.09
CA LYS A 10 10.46 -6.20 32.39
C LYS A 10 10.51 -6.60 30.91
N VAL A 11 11.65 -6.44 30.24
CA VAL A 11 11.83 -6.89 28.85
C VAL A 11 11.62 -8.39 28.73
N PHE A 12 12.24 -9.20 29.62
CA PHE A 12 12.07 -10.64 29.64
C PHE A 12 10.60 -11.04 29.80
N LEU A 13 9.91 -10.51 30.80
CA LEU A 13 8.50 -10.81 31.05
C LEU A 13 7.60 -10.37 29.90
N ALA A 14 7.85 -9.19 29.31
CA ALA A 14 7.07 -8.69 28.18
C ALA A 14 7.24 -9.54 26.92
N VAL A 15 8.47 -9.94 26.59
CA VAL A 15 8.74 -10.82 25.44
C VAL A 15 8.13 -12.20 25.66
N LEU A 16 8.26 -12.77 26.86
CA LEU A 16 7.65 -14.06 27.21
C LEU A 16 6.12 -14.00 27.07
N ALA A 17 5.48 -12.99 27.68
CA ALA A 17 4.03 -12.81 27.60
C ALA A 17 3.56 -12.64 26.15
N CYS A 18 4.27 -11.84 25.35
CA CYS A 18 3.96 -11.67 23.92
C CYS A 18 3.98 -13.00 23.16
N LYS A 19 5.06 -13.79 23.34
CA LYS A 19 5.22 -15.08 22.65
C LYS A 19 4.15 -16.10 23.10
N CYS A 20 3.87 -16.19 24.38
CA CYS A 20 2.82 -17.07 24.92
C CYS A 20 1.42 -16.68 24.39
N CYS A 21 1.08 -15.38 24.45
CA CYS A 21 -0.19 -14.88 23.90
C CYS A 21 -0.32 -15.21 22.42
N ARG A 22 0.74 -14.97 21.60
CA ARG A 22 0.71 -15.27 20.17
C ARG A 22 0.50 -16.77 19.91
N SER A 23 1.19 -17.63 20.64
CA SER A 23 1.04 -19.08 20.50
C SER A 23 -0.38 -19.56 20.86
N LEU A 24 -0.96 -19.04 21.94
CA LEU A 24 -2.33 -19.36 22.34
C LEU A 24 -3.36 -18.92 21.30
N ILE A 25 -3.23 -17.71 20.77
CA ILE A 25 -4.16 -17.18 19.75
C ILE A 25 -4.08 -18.00 18.46
N ARG A 26 -2.87 -18.43 18.06
CA ARG A 26 -2.67 -19.29 16.89
C ARG A 26 -3.29 -20.69 17.09
N LEU A 27 -3.18 -21.26 18.27
CA LEU A 27 -3.85 -22.54 18.61
C LEU A 27 -5.37 -22.44 18.53
N LEU A 28 -5.93 -21.23 18.74
CA LEU A 28 -7.36 -20.94 18.58
C LEU A 28 -7.75 -20.59 17.14
N GLY A 29 -6.85 -20.76 16.14
CA GLY A 29 -7.11 -20.50 14.73
C GLY A 29 -7.25 -19.01 14.37
N ARG A 30 -6.76 -18.09 15.23
CA ARG A 30 -6.85 -16.63 15.00
C ARG A 30 -5.47 -16.03 14.68
N GLY A 31 -5.42 -14.99 13.85
CA GLY A 31 -4.16 -14.36 13.39
C GLY A 31 -3.35 -13.66 14.49
N GLY A 32 -3.96 -13.07 15.48
CA GLY A 32 -3.34 -12.52 16.70
C GLY A 32 -2.13 -11.59 16.50
N THR A 33 -2.22 -10.61 15.61
CA THR A 33 -1.09 -9.73 15.28
C THR A 33 -0.93 -8.57 16.27
N ASP A 34 -2.01 -7.97 16.76
CA ASP A 34 -2.01 -6.77 17.59
C ASP A 34 -2.07 -7.04 19.10
N PHE A 35 -2.96 -7.93 19.53
CA PHE A 35 -3.21 -8.19 20.96
C PHE A 35 -1.95 -8.64 21.76
N PRO A 36 -1.06 -9.52 21.28
CA PRO A 36 0.16 -9.88 21.99
C PRO A 36 1.06 -8.68 22.28
N GLY A 37 1.17 -7.75 21.33
CA GLY A 37 1.94 -6.53 21.51
C GLY A 37 1.32 -5.57 22.54
N ARG A 38 -0.01 -5.45 22.58
CA ARG A 38 -0.70 -4.67 23.62
C ARG A 38 -0.40 -5.19 25.02
N VAL A 39 -0.41 -6.52 25.21
CA VAL A 39 -0.04 -7.13 26.48
C VAL A 39 1.41 -6.83 26.84
N ALA A 40 2.31 -6.98 25.88
CA ALA A 40 3.74 -6.71 26.10
C ALA A 40 4.03 -5.25 26.45
N LEU A 41 3.38 -4.30 25.77
CA LEU A 41 3.53 -2.84 26.03
C LEU A 41 2.96 -2.45 27.41
N LYS A 42 1.94 -3.13 27.94
CA LYS A 42 1.46 -2.91 29.31
C LYS A 42 2.51 -3.32 30.36
N ILE A 43 3.30 -4.35 30.09
CA ILE A 43 4.38 -4.81 30.99
C ILE A 43 5.61 -3.93 30.85
N CYS A 44 6.00 -3.60 29.63
CA CYS A 44 7.16 -2.78 29.32
C CYS A 44 6.81 -1.73 28.22
N PRO A 45 6.40 -0.50 28.60
CA PRO A 45 6.02 0.53 27.63
C PRO A 45 7.12 0.91 26.63
N ASN A 46 8.40 0.80 27.01
CA ASN A 46 9.56 1.08 26.14
C ASN A 46 10.08 -0.19 25.44
N LEU A 47 9.31 -1.28 25.38
CA LEU A 47 9.77 -2.56 24.87
C LEU A 47 10.29 -2.45 23.43
N LEU A 48 9.58 -1.75 22.54
CA LEU A 48 10.01 -1.59 21.15
C LEU A 48 11.39 -0.95 21.05
N GLY A 49 11.64 0.12 21.83
CA GLY A 49 12.94 0.78 21.85
C GLY A 49 14.07 -0.12 22.34
N GLU A 50 13.80 -1.01 23.31
CA GLU A 50 14.81 -1.97 23.76
C GLU A 50 15.09 -3.05 22.71
N LEU A 51 14.06 -3.55 22.00
CA LEU A 51 14.19 -4.60 21.00
C LEU A 51 14.77 -4.11 19.67
N ALA A 52 14.59 -2.84 19.33
CA ALA A 52 15.09 -2.23 18.10
C ALA A 52 16.58 -1.86 18.17
N LYS A 53 17.19 -1.88 19.36
CA LYS A 53 18.62 -1.54 19.53
C LYS A 53 19.53 -2.41 18.65
N GLY A 54 20.30 -1.77 17.79
CA GLY A 54 21.25 -2.43 16.90
C GLY A 54 20.62 -3.14 15.70
N VAL A 55 19.33 -2.88 15.43
CA VAL A 55 18.63 -3.36 14.22
C VAL A 55 18.52 -2.23 13.23
N THR A 56 19.10 -2.38 12.05
CA THR A 56 18.94 -1.44 10.93
C THR A 56 17.50 -1.52 10.42
N THR A 57 16.72 -0.45 10.58
CA THR A 57 15.30 -0.46 10.27
C THR A 57 14.98 0.46 9.09
N VAL A 58 14.19 -0.03 8.14
CA VAL A 58 13.53 0.76 7.10
C VAL A 58 12.04 0.79 7.41
N ILE A 59 11.44 1.98 7.37
CA ILE A 59 10.01 2.17 7.61
C ILE A 59 9.34 2.64 6.32
N VAL A 60 8.25 1.99 5.92
CA VAL A 60 7.43 2.36 4.76
C VAL A 60 6.10 2.90 5.27
N THR A 61 5.77 4.12 4.88
CA THR A 61 4.51 4.80 5.23
C THR A 61 3.93 5.55 4.03
N GLY A 62 2.76 6.16 4.16
CA GLY A 62 2.02 6.87 3.09
C GLY A 62 0.67 6.22 2.82
N THR A 63 -0.20 6.87 2.06
CA THR A 63 -1.61 6.46 1.93
C THR A 63 -1.79 5.17 1.13
N ASN A 64 -1.22 5.09 -0.06
CA ASN A 64 -1.35 3.94 -0.96
C ASN A 64 0.01 3.31 -1.26
N GLY A 65 0.01 2.01 -1.59
CA GLY A 65 1.20 1.30 -2.03
C GLY A 65 2.11 0.74 -0.94
N LYS A 66 1.91 1.06 0.35
CA LYS A 66 2.76 0.60 1.48
C LYS A 66 3.10 -0.88 1.43
N THR A 67 2.08 -1.73 1.39
CA THR A 67 2.26 -3.20 1.42
C THR A 67 3.00 -3.71 0.18
N THR A 68 2.64 -3.20 -1.01
CA THR A 68 3.30 -3.62 -2.25
C THR A 68 4.76 -3.18 -2.26
N THR A 69 5.05 -1.92 -1.90
CA THR A 69 6.42 -1.41 -1.77
C THR A 69 7.22 -2.22 -0.75
N SER A 70 6.66 -2.50 0.43
CA SER A 70 7.33 -3.32 1.45
C SER A 70 7.66 -4.72 0.91
N ARG A 71 6.75 -5.35 0.20
CA ARG A 71 6.98 -6.66 -0.40
C ARG A 71 8.05 -6.65 -1.51
N MET A 72 8.08 -5.60 -2.33
CA MET A 72 9.16 -5.41 -3.32
C MET A 72 10.52 -5.25 -2.62
N ILE A 73 10.58 -4.49 -1.53
CA ILE A 73 11.79 -4.34 -0.71
C ILE A 73 12.17 -5.67 -0.06
N GLU A 74 11.23 -6.44 0.49
CA GLU A 74 11.49 -7.79 1.04
C GLU A 74 12.14 -8.70 -0.01
N GLN A 75 11.63 -8.69 -1.25
CA GLN A 75 12.21 -9.47 -2.35
C GLN A 75 13.63 -9.01 -2.66
N SER A 76 13.85 -7.70 -2.80
CA SER A 76 15.17 -7.13 -3.06
C SER A 76 16.17 -7.48 -1.96
N TRP A 77 15.75 -7.43 -0.68
CA TRP A 77 16.62 -7.80 0.46
C TRP A 77 16.91 -9.30 0.50
N THR A 78 15.93 -10.13 0.13
CA THR A 78 16.10 -11.58 0.01
C THR A 78 17.14 -11.93 -1.04
N ASP A 79 17.02 -11.33 -2.23
CA ASP A 79 17.95 -11.55 -3.35
C ASP A 79 19.35 -10.99 -3.06
N ALA A 80 19.44 -9.93 -2.25
CA ALA A 80 20.71 -9.37 -1.74
C ALA A 80 21.29 -10.16 -0.56
N GLY A 81 20.64 -11.22 -0.08
CA GLY A 81 21.12 -12.03 1.05
C GLY A 81 21.08 -11.32 2.41
N ILE A 82 20.28 -10.26 2.55
CA ILE A 82 20.11 -9.52 3.81
C ILE A 82 19.26 -10.34 4.78
N SER A 83 19.76 -10.52 6.01
CA SER A 83 19.01 -11.19 7.08
C SER A 83 18.06 -10.21 7.76
N PHE A 84 16.75 -10.33 7.53
CA PHE A 84 15.74 -9.41 8.02
C PHE A 84 14.45 -10.11 8.47
N PHE A 85 13.60 -9.36 9.15
CA PHE A 85 12.20 -9.67 9.34
C PHE A 85 11.34 -8.46 8.94
N ALA A 86 10.07 -8.72 8.60
CA ALA A 86 9.08 -7.70 8.31
C ALA A 86 7.79 -7.96 9.12
N ASN A 87 7.05 -6.89 9.44
CA ASN A 87 5.73 -7.07 10.01
C ASN A 87 4.74 -7.51 8.93
N LYS A 88 3.85 -8.43 9.30
CA LYS A 88 2.83 -8.92 8.37
C LYS A 88 1.76 -7.86 8.11
N SER A 89 1.13 -7.93 6.94
CA SER A 89 -0.02 -7.10 6.58
C SER A 89 -1.05 -7.08 7.72
N GLY A 90 -1.51 -5.89 8.10
CA GLY A 90 -2.43 -5.67 9.23
C GLY A 90 -1.77 -5.52 10.61
N ALA A 91 -0.45 -5.68 10.74
CA ALA A 91 0.31 -5.43 11.97
C ALA A 91 1.07 -4.08 11.94
N ASN A 92 0.46 -3.06 11.34
CA ASN A 92 1.06 -1.74 11.06
C ASN A 92 0.88 -0.69 12.17
N LEU A 93 0.30 -1.09 13.30
CA LEU A 93 0.18 -0.27 14.52
C LEU A 93 1.36 -0.53 15.46
N LEU A 94 1.59 0.38 16.41
CA LEU A 94 2.67 0.26 17.42
C LEU A 94 2.69 -1.10 18.12
N SER A 95 1.55 -1.62 18.53
CA SER A 95 1.42 -2.92 19.17
C SER A 95 1.77 -4.08 18.23
N GLY A 96 1.33 -4.04 16.97
CA GLY A 96 1.66 -5.04 15.97
C GLY A 96 3.16 -5.08 15.68
N VAL A 97 3.77 -3.92 15.44
CA VAL A 97 5.23 -3.79 15.24
C VAL A 97 5.99 -4.30 16.46
N THR A 98 5.58 -3.92 17.69
CA THR A 98 6.20 -4.41 18.92
C THR A 98 6.10 -5.93 19.05
N ALA A 99 4.97 -6.53 18.67
CA ALA A 99 4.79 -7.98 18.70
C ALA A 99 5.75 -8.68 17.73
N GLU A 100 5.95 -8.13 16.51
CA GLU A 100 6.88 -8.72 15.55
C GLU A 100 8.33 -8.63 16.07
N PHE A 101 8.77 -7.49 16.59
CA PHE A 101 10.08 -7.38 17.23
C PHE A 101 10.25 -8.38 18.37
N ALA A 102 9.25 -8.53 19.25
CA ALA A 102 9.29 -9.47 20.39
C ALA A 102 9.40 -10.92 19.94
N VAL A 103 8.68 -11.31 18.89
CA VAL A 103 8.73 -12.67 18.34
C VAL A 103 10.09 -13.01 17.76
N HIS A 104 10.70 -12.05 17.06
CA HIS A 104 12.00 -12.21 16.42
C HIS A 104 13.19 -11.94 17.36
N SER A 105 12.94 -11.64 18.65
CA SER A 105 13.96 -11.48 19.68
C SER A 105 14.08 -12.68 20.59
N SER A 106 15.23 -12.83 21.23
CA SER A 106 15.45 -13.74 22.37
C SER A 106 14.67 -13.24 23.60
N LEU A 107 14.51 -14.07 24.62
CA LEU A 107 13.88 -13.65 25.88
C LEU A 107 14.68 -12.55 26.60
N THR A 108 15.97 -12.42 26.30
CA THR A 108 16.81 -11.33 26.82
C THR A 108 16.67 -10.04 26.05
N GLY A 109 15.83 -9.97 25.01
CA GLY A 109 15.57 -8.79 24.21
C GLY A 109 16.51 -8.59 23.03
N LYS A 110 17.45 -9.51 22.75
CA LYS A 110 18.32 -9.40 21.58
C LYS A 110 17.59 -9.88 20.32
N CYS A 111 17.46 -9.04 19.31
CA CYS A 111 16.92 -9.42 18.02
C CYS A 111 17.81 -10.46 17.33
N ARG A 112 17.19 -11.40 16.61
CA ARG A 112 17.90 -12.46 15.85
C ARG A 112 18.32 -12.02 14.45
N TYR A 113 17.75 -10.92 13.97
CA TYR A 113 17.99 -10.36 12.65
C TYR A 113 18.77 -9.06 12.73
N THR A 114 19.54 -8.75 11.71
CA THR A 114 20.28 -7.51 11.62
C THR A 114 19.46 -6.36 11.07
N HIS A 115 18.40 -6.68 10.33
CA HIS A 115 17.54 -5.69 9.69
C HIS A 115 16.05 -5.95 10.00
N ALA A 116 15.26 -4.88 9.95
CA ALA A 116 13.82 -4.90 10.04
C ALA A 116 13.20 -4.01 8.96
N LEU A 117 12.18 -4.52 8.29
CA LEU A 117 11.36 -3.75 7.37
C LEU A 117 9.97 -3.57 8.00
N ILE A 118 9.58 -2.33 8.23
CA ILE A 118 8.35 -2.00 8.95
C ILE A 118 7.40 -1.24 8.04
N GLU A 119 6.27 -1.86 7.71
CA GLU A 119 5.11 -1.17 7.18
C GLU A 119 4.38 -0.48 8.33
N SER A 120 4.16 0.82 8.24
CA SER A 120 3.48 1.62 9.24
C SER A 120 2.32 2.43 8.67
N ASP A 121 1.21 2.41 9.37
CA ASP A 121 0.14 3.37 9.18
C ASP A 121 0.63 4.79 9.52
N GLU A 122 0.14 5.83 8.85
CA GLU A 122 0.63 7.20 8.96
C GLU A 122 0.47 7.77 10.38
N ALA A 123 -0.64 7.46 11.04
CA ALA A 123 -0.88 7.87 12.43
C ALA A 123 -0.02 7.07 13.41
N ALA A 124 0.20 5.77 13.14
CA ALA A 124 1.03 4.91 13.97
C ALA A 124 2.52 5.22 13.83
N PHE A 125 2.97 5.69 12.66
CA PHE A 125 4.36 6.06 12.40
C PHE A 125 4.88 7.09 13.41
N LYS A 126 4.10 8.10 13.73
CA LYS A 126 4.40 9.09 14.78
C LYS A 126 4.69 8.46 16.15
N ALA A 127 4.06 7.33 16.48
CA ALA A 127 4.31 6.63 17.75
C ALA A 127 5.48 5.66 17.65
N ILE A 128 5.63 4.93 16.53
CA ILE A 128 6.70 3.96 16.28
C ILE A 128 8.06 4.64 16.22
N SER A 129 8.15 5.77 15.51
CA SER A 129 9.39 6.53 15.30
C SER A 129 10.03 7.07 16.59
N ARG A 130 9.29 7.15 17.70
CA ARG A 130 9.84 7.50 19.01
C ARG A 130 10.76 6.41 19.60
N PHE A 131 10.61 5.18 19.13
CA PHE A 131 11.28 4.01 19.67
C PHE A 131 12.29 3.39 18.70
N VAL A 132 12.16 3.68 17.41
CA VAL A 132 12.96 3.07 16.34
C VAL A 132 13.79 4.14 15.66
N ASP A 133 15.12 3.99 15.71
CA ASP A 133 16.05 4.82 14.93
C ASP A 133 16.13 4.23 13.51
N ALA A 134 15.34 4.79 12.60
CA ALA A 134 15.27 4.30 11.23
C ALA A 134 16.48 4.71 10.41
N LYS A 135 17.01 3.79 9.58
CA LYS A 135 18.01 4.07 8.55
C LYS A 135 17.42 4.82 7.37
N ALA A 136 16.19 4.41 6.98
CA ALA A 136 15.44 5.08 5.93
C ALA A 136 13.94 5.11 6.28
N VAL A 137 13.26 6.17 5.83
CA VAL A 137 11.81 6.30 5.83
C VAL A 137 11.35 6.49 4.39
N VAL A 138 10.53 5.57 3.90
CA VAL A 138 9.95 5.62 2.56
C VAL A 138 8.53 6.17 2.66
N VAL A 139 8.28 7.31 2.02
CA VAL A 139 6.95 7.94 1.95
C VAL A 139 6.42 7.76 0.53
N THR A 140 5.44 6.88 0.36
CA THR A 140 4.96 6.47 -0.97
C THR A 140 4.17 7.58 -1.66
N ASN A 141 3.15 8.10 -0.99
CA ASN A 141 2.28 9.19 -1.45
C ASN A 141 1.35 9.62 -0.31
N VAL A 142 0.72 10.78 -0.48
CA VAL A 142 -0.28 11.32 0.46
C VAL A 142 -1.55 11.66 -0.32
N PHE A 143 -2.57 10.83 -0.17
CA PHE A 143 -3.89 11.01 -0.75
C PHE A 143 -4.95 11.10 0.35
N ARG A 144 -6.12 11.57 0.00
CA ARG A 144 -7.30 11.47 0.84
C ARG A 144 -7.64 9.98 1.04
N ASP A 145 -7.74 9.58 2.30
CA ASP A 145 -8.18 8.25 2.70
C ASP A 145 -9.52 8.36 3.44
N GLN A 146 -9.89 7.41 4.24
CA GLN A 146 -11.12 7.41 5.03
C GLN A 146 -11.16 8.61 5.98
N LEU A 147 -12.00 9.61 5.67
CA LEU A 147 -12.07 10.88 6.43
C LEU A 147 -12.46 10.67 7.90
N ASP A 148 -13.29 9.66 8.18
CA ASP A 148 -13.72 9.29 9.53
C ASP A 148 -12.57 8.73 10.41
N ARG A 149 -11.47 8.26 9.80
CA ARG A 149 -10.31 7.69 10.52
C ARG A 149 -9.09 8.60 10.54
N TYR A 150 -8.84 9.31 9.46
CA TYR A 150 -7.57 10.02 9.24
C TYR A 150 -7.74 11.54 9.07
N GLY A 151 -8.99 12.02 8.91
CA GLY A 151 -9.26 13.41 8.65
C GLY A 151 -8.76 13.87 7.27
N GLU A 152 -8.48 15.15 7.15
CA GLU A 152 -8.01 15.73 5.90
C GLU A 152 -6.57 15.32 5.54
N VAL A 153 -6.20 15.47 4.27
CA VAL A 153 -4.87 15.17 3.71
C VAL A 153 -3.74 15.87 4.50
N THR A 154 -3.99 17.09 4.95
CA THR A 154 -3.05 17.88 5.77
C THR A 154 -2.74 17.21 7.11
N HIS A 155 -3.73 16.60 7.77
CA HIS A 155 -3.52 15.89 9.02
C HIS A 155 -2.67 14.62 8.83
N THR A 156 -2.88 13.91 7.72
CA THR A 156 -2.04 12.76 7.35
C THR A 156 -0.60 13.17 7.12
N LEU A 157 -0.38 14.26 6.36
CA LEU A 157 0.95 14.83 6.14
C LEU A 157 1.64 15.25 7.46
N ASP A 158 0.91 15.89 8.38
CA ASP A 158 1.42 16.28 9.69
C ASP A 158 1.84 15.08 10.55
N ASN A 159 1.08 13.99 10.54
CA ASN A 159 1.44 12.78 11.26
C ASN A 159 2.75 12.18 10.70
N ILE A 160 2.92 12.15 9.37
CA ILE A 160 4.15 11.71 8.71
C ILE A 160 5.30 12.65 9.10
N ARG A 161 5.12 13.98 9.02
CA ARG A 161 6.12 14.98 9.40
C ARG A 161 6.61 14.78 10.83
N ILE A 162 5.70 14.66 11.80
CA ILE A 162 6.05 14.42 13.22
C ILE A 162 6.82 13.09 13.38
N GLY A 163 6.44 12.05 12.62
CA GLY A 163 7.15 10.78 12.62
C GLY A 163 8.58 10.91 12.12
N ILE A 164 8.80 11.71 11.08
CA ILE A 164 10.14 11.98 10.54
C ILE A 164 10.95 12.84 11.52
N GLU A 165 10.37 13.84 12.17
CA GLU A 165 11.03 14.64 13.20
C GLU A 165 11.62 13.79 14.35
N ASN A 166 10.98 12.66 14.67
CA ASN A 166 11.51 11.68 15.62
C ASN A 166 12.64 10.82 15.02
N SER A 167 12.72 10.68 13.69
CA SER A 167 13.68 9.85 12.95
C SER A 167 14.84 10.69 12.39
N LYS A 168 15.53 11.42 13.23
CA LYS A 168 16.51 12.46 12.85
C LYS A 168 17.65 11.97 11.95
N ASN A 169 18.03 10.70 12.06
CA ASN A 169 19.15 10.10 11.32
C ASN A 169 18.71 9.41 10.01
N ALA A 170 17.41 9.33 9.77
CA ALA A 170 16.87 8.63 8.61
C ALA A 170 17.14 9.39 7.32
N VAL A 171 17.47 8.66 6.25
CA VAL A 171 17.35 9.16 4.88
C VAL A 171 15.90 9.03 4.44
N LEU A 172 15.35 10.10 3.89
CA LEU A 172 13.96 10.08 3.39
C LEU A 172 13.94 9.66 1.93
N CYS A 173 13.24 8.58 1.61
CA CYS A 173 12.89 8.24 0.23
C CYS A 173 11.50 8.81 -0.05
N VAL A 174 11.40 9.88 -0.83
CA VAL A 174 10.19 10.70 -0.97
C VAL A 174 9.76 10.78 -2.43
N ASN A 175 8.47 10.65 -2.67
CA ASN A 175 7.90 10.80 -4.00
C ASN A 175 7.99 12.26 -4.47
N ALA A 176 8.80 12.52 -5.50
CA ALA A 176 8.97 13.84 -6.10
C ALA A 176 7.72 14.35 -6.81
N ASP A 177 6.92 13.43 -7.35
CA ASP A 177 5.75 13.72 -8.17
C ASP A 177 4.53 14.10 -7.32
N ASP A 178 4.61 13.86 -5.99
CA ASP A 178 3.62 14.26 -5.01
C ASP A 178 4.07 15.54 -4.29
N SER A 179 3.40 16.66 -4.57
CA SER A 179 3.76 17.96 -4.01
C SER A 179 3.66 18.02 -2.48
N LEU A 180 2.80 17.19 -1.88
CA LEU A 180 2.67 17.07 -0.42
C LEU A 180 3.85 16.31 0.16
N CYS A 181 4.21 15.18 -0.43
CA CYS A 181 5.40 14.41 -0.03
C CYS A 181 6.67 15.24 -0.22
N ALA A 182 6.85 15.86 -1.37
CA ALA A 182 8.03 16.67 -1.68
C ALA A 182 8.22 17.83 -0.70
N SER A 183 7.13 18.42 -0.20
CA SER A 183 7.18 19.52 0.77
C SER A 183 7.81 19.14 2.11
N LEU A 184 7.90 17.86 2.44
CA LEU A 184 8.56 17.39 3.67
C LEU A 184 10.04 17.79 3.69
N HIS A 185 10.69 17.85 2.51
CA HIS A 185 12.07 18.30 2.40
C HIS A 185 12.27 19.77 2.79
N ASP A 186 11.26 20.61 2.57
CA ASP A 186 11.36 22.05 2.86
C ASP A 186 11.45 22.36 4.36
N VAL A 187 10.94 21.47 5.20
CA VAL A 187 10.75 21.70 6.63
C VAL A 187 11.54 20.75 7.53
N LEU A 188 12.19 19.74 6.96
CA LEU A 188 12.92 18.70 7.68
C LEU A 188 14.40 18.67 7.28
N PRO A 189 15.34 18.52 8.25
CA PRO A 189 16.78 18.55 7.98
C PRO A 189 17.34 17.23 7.45
N ASN A 190 16.51 16.21 7.31
CA ASN A 190 16.93 14.87 6.90
C ASN A 190 17.49 14.87 5.47
N PRO A 191 18.52 14.06 5.16
CA PRO A 191 18.90 13.79 3.78
C PRO A 191 17.73 13.16 3.00
N VAL A 192 17.55 13.55 1.74
CA VAL A 192 16.44 13.08 0.89
C VAL A 192 16.97 12.41 -0.37
N VAL A 193 16.37 11.29 -0.72
CA VAL A 193 16.42 10.66 -2.03
C VAL A 193 15.03 10.76 -2.63
N PHE A 194 14.87 11.64 -3.60
CA PHE A 194 13.63 11.75 -4.34
C PHE A 194 13.51 10.63 -5.37
N PHE A 195 12.32 10.05 -5.47
CA PHE A 195 11.97 9.11 -6.54
C PHE A 195 10.76 9.61 -7.33
N GLY A 196 10.61 9.17 -8.58
CA GLY A 196 9.50 9.62 -9.42
C GLY A 196 9.49 8.98 -10.80
N VAL A 197 8.59 9.48 -11.65
CA VAL A 197 8.40 9.05 -13.04
C VAL A 197 8.43 10.27 -13.94
N ASP A 198 9.34 10.33 -14.90
CA ASP A 198 9.57 11.54 -15.75
C ASP A 198 8.71 11.58 -17.02
N THR A 199 7.79 10.64 -17.16
CA THR A 199 6.96 10.50 -18.35
C THR A 199 5.52 10.13 -17.97
N PRO A 200 4.52 10.52 -18.77
CA PRO A 200 3.16 9.99 -18.60
C PRO A 200 3.17 8.46 -18.64
N ILE A 201 2.40 7.84 -17.75
CA ILE A 201 2.24 6.38 -17.74
C ILE A 201 1.14 5.95 -18.72
N TYR A 202 0.11 6.76 -18.84
CA TYR A 202 -1.02 6.54 -19.73
C TYR A 202 -1.03 7.60 -20.85
N HIS A 203 -1.38 7.19 -22.06
CA HIS A 203 -1.39 8.10 -23.23
C HIS A 203 -2.54 9.11 -23.19
N ASP A 204 -3.69 8.69 -22.67
CA ASP A 204 -4.85 9.55 -22.55
C ASP A 204 -4.85 10.26 -21.20
N ARG A 205 -4.88 11.59 -21.24
CA ARG A 205 -5.02 12.40 -20.02
C ARG A 205 -6.42 12.19 -19.46
N VAL A 206 -6.50 11.56 -18.32
CA VAL A 206 -7.75 11.42 -17.62
C VAL A 206 -7.86 12.55 -16.59
N GLU A 207 -8.91 13.34 -16.66
CA GLU A 207 -9.23 14.32 -15.62
C GLU A 207 -9.66 13.56 -14.37
N GLU A 208 -8.80 13.57 -13.37
CA GLU A 208 -9.08 12.99 -12.04
C GLU A 208 -9.22 14.10 -11.00
N LEU A 209 -10.03 13.84 -9.98
CA LEU A 209 -10.08 14.70 -8.81
C LEU A 209 -8.69 14.73 -8.16
N SER A 210 -8.14 15.93 -8.05
CA SER A 210 -6.85 16.17 -7.41
C SER A 210 -7.06 16.43 -5.92
N ASP A 211 -6.38 15.67 -5.05
CA ASP A 211 -6.39 15.90 -3.60
C ASP A 211 -5.46 17.06 -3.20
N ALA A 212 -4.58 17.51 -4.10
CA ALA A 212 -3.65 18.60 -3.87
C ALA A 212 -3.55 19.55 -5.09
N PRO A 213 -4.66 20.22 -5.51
CA PRO A 213 -4.65 21.07 -6.69
C PRO A 213 -3.90 22.39 -6.47
N TYR A 214 -3.69 22.80 -5.21
CA TYR A 214 -3.14 24.11 -4.86
C TYR A 214 -1.74 24.00 -4.26
N CYS A 215 -0.90 24.94 -4.63
CA CYS A 215 0.46 25.08 -4.13
C CYS A 215 0.49 25.11 -2.60
N ILE A 216 1.28 24.21 -1.99
CA ILE A 216 1.39 24.11 -0.54
C ILE A 216 1.96 25.40 0.08
N ARG A 217 2.79 26.15 -0.67
CA ARG A 217 3.43 27.38 -0.21
C ARG A 217 2.53 28.63 -0.33
N CYS A 218 1.90 28.84 -1.50
CA CYS A 218 1.19 30.10 -1.78
C CYS A 218 -0.29 29.92 -2.14
N LYS A 219 -0.81 28.72 -2.16
CA LYS A 219 -2.22 28.38 -2.43
C LYS A 219 -2.70 28.71 -3.85
N HIS A 220 -1.80 29.07 -4.78
CA HIS A 220 -2.14 29.21 -6.19
C HIS A 220 -2.28 27.83 -6.83
N GLU A 221 -3.13 27.67 -7.82
CA GLU A 221 -3.34 26.41 -8.53
C GLU A 221 -2.06 25.95 -9.24
N TYR A 222 -1.76 24.65 -9.19
CA TYR A 222 -0.62 24.09 -9.91
C TYR A 222 -0.90 23.94 -11.39
N VAL A 223 0.13 24.11 -12.21
CA VAL A 223 0.17 23.70 -13.61
C VAL A 223 1.03 22.46 -13.73
N TYR A 224 0.64 21.55 -14.60
CA TYR A 224 1.32 20.28 -14.80
C TYR A 224 1.85 20.18 -16.22
N ASP A 225 3.12 19.80 -16.36
CA ASP A 225 3.70 19.45 -17.66
C ASP A 225 3.19 18.07 -18.09
N TYR A 226 2.98 17.17 -17.15
CA TYR A 226 2.30 15.90 -17.31
C TYR A 226 1.68 15.47 -15.98
N VAL A 227 0.61 14.68 -16.06
CA VAL A 227 -0.03 14.03 -14.92
C VAL A 227 0.07 12.52 -15.13
N THR A 228 0.44 11.79 -14.08
CA THR A 228 0.44 10.33 -14.10
C THR A 228 -0.87 9.78 -13.54
N TYR A 229 -1.27 10.21 -12.35
CA TYR A 229 -2.60 9.98 -11.79
C TYR A 229 -2.87 10.90 -10.57
N GLY A 230 -4.14 11.24 -10.35
CA GLY A 230 -4.55 12.14 -9.28
C GLY A 230 -3.80 13.48 -9.36
N HIS A 231 -3.02 13.77 -8.33
CA HIS A 231 -2.15 14.96 -8.28
C HIS A 231 -0.67 14.64 -8.48
N LEU A 232 -0.32 13.42 -8.90
CA LEU A 232 1.06 13.04 -9.15
C LEU A 232 1.49 13.41 -10.57
N GLY A 233 2.68 14.00 -10.70
CA GLY A 233 3.26 14.35 -11.99
C GLY A 233 4.27 15.48 -11.93
N GLY A 234 4.54 16.08 -13.10
CA GLY A 234 5.43 17.22 -13.27
C GLY A 234 4.75 18.54 -12.93
N TYR A 235 4.52 18.81 -11.64
CA TYR A 235 3.83 20.02 -11.18
C TYR A 235 4.77 21.23 -11.07
N ARG A 236 4.22 22.42 -11.28
CA ARG A 236 4.85 23.70 -10.97
C ARG A 236 3.82 24.75 -10.59
N CYS A 237 4.19 25.63 -9.67
CA CYS A 237 3.38 26.78 -9.29
C CYS A 237 3.78 28.01 -10.14
N PRO A 238 2.87 28.58 -10.95
CA PRO A 238 3.20 29.75 -11.79
C PRO A 238 3.39 31.03 -10.97
N ASN A 239 2.90 31.06 -9.71
CA ASN A 239 2.98 32.25 -8.87
C ASN A 239 4.28 32.33 -8.05
N CYS A 240 4.68 31.26 -7.36
CA CYS A 240 5.85 31.29 -6.46
C CYS A 240 7.05 30.47 -6.96
N GLY A 241 6.94 29.81 -8.11
CA GLY A 241 8.01 29.00 -8.68
C GLY A 241 8.24 27.65 -8.00
N TYR A 242 7.44 27.26 -6.99
CA TYR A 242 7.55 25.94 -6.38
C TYR A 242 7.23 24.86 -7.42
N HIS A 243 8.09 23.90 -7.56
CA HIS A 243 7.98 22.87 -8.60
C HIS A 243 8.46 21.51 -8.10
N ARG A 244 8.16 20.49 -8.88
CA ARG A 244 8.63 19.12 -8.69
C ARG A 244 10.17 19.08 -8.57
N PRO A 245 10.73 18.54 -7.47
CA PRO A 245 12.17 18.36 -7.38
C PRO A 245 12.65 17.31 -8.38
N GLN A 246 13.90 17.45 -8.85
CA GLN A 246 14.51 16.43 -9.70
C GLN A 246 14.76 15.15 -8.89
N PRO A 247 14.18 14.00 -9.27
CA PRO A 247 14.41 12.76 -8.56
C PRO A 247 15.79 12.18 -8.85
N GLN A 248 16.41 11.56 -7.84
CA GLN A 248 17.67 10.84 -7.97
C GLN A 248 17.47 9.43 -8.51
N VAL A 249 16.33 8.80 -8.15
CA VAL A 249 15.94 7.46 -8.60
C VAL A 249 14.61 7.58 -9.34
N HIS A 250 14.60 7.37 -10.63
CA HIS A 250 13.40 7.63 -11.40
C HIS A 250 13.23 6.71 -12.62
N VAL A 251 12.00 6.61 -13.10
CA VAL A 251 11.68 5.99 -14.38
C VAL A 251 11.74 7.05 -15.47
N THR A 252 12.67 6.89 -16.41
CA THR A 252 12.83 7.79 -17.56
C THR A 252 11.94 7.41 -18.74
N LYS A 253 11.59 6.11 -18.85
CA LYS A 253 10.74 5.58 -19.93
C LYS A 253 9.84 4.48 -19.43
N VAL A 254 8.58 4.52 -19.81
CA VAL A 254 7.65 3.40 -19.74
C VAL A 254 7.57 2.82 -21.13
N LEU A 255 8.11 1.59 -21.32
CA LEU A 255 8.21 0.94 -22.63
C LEU A 255 6.92 0.21 -22.98
N ARG A 256 6.30 -0.42 -21.98
CA ARG A 256 5.06 -1.18 -22.12
C ARG A 256 4.37 -1.29 -20.77
N THR A 257 3.05 -1.27 -20.78
CA THR A 257 2.18 -1.68 -19.67
C THR A 257 1.10 -2.59 -20.22
N ASP A 258 0.88 -3.73 -19.57
CA ASP A 258 -0.20 -4.66 -19.92
C ASP A 258 -0.87 -5.24 -18.66
N ASP A 259 -1.70 -6.26 -18.84
CA ASP A 259 -2.47 -6.90 -17.77
C ASP A 259 -1.62 -7.69 -16.77
N GLU A 260 -0.34 -7.87 -17.01
CA GLU A 260 0.52 -8.70 -16.19
C GLU A 260 1.76 -7.98 -15.68
N HIS A 261 2.33 -7.07 -16.48
CA HIS A 261 3.58 -6.40 -16.13
C HIS A 261 3.72 -5.01 -16.74
N SER A 262 4.68 -4.26 -16.24
CA SER A 262 5.15 -3.00 -16.82
C SER A 262 6.65 -3.09 -17.10
N GLU A 263 7.08 -2.72 -18.32
CA GLU A 263 8.48 -2.62 -18.70
C GLU A 263 8.92 -1.16 -18.66
N VAL A 264 9.97 -0.87 -17.90
CA VAL A 264 10.43 0.48 -17.66
C VAL A 264 11.96 0.58 -17.72
N ILE A 265 12.47 1.81 -17.86
CA ILE A 265 13.89 2.12 -17.68
C ILE A 265 14.02 2.97 -16.44
N PHE A 266 14.68 2.44 -15.40
CA PHE A 266 15.11 3.20 -14.24
C PHE A 266 16.42 3.94 -14.52
N GLU A 267 16.59 5.10 -13.90
CA GLU A 267 17.83 5.85 -13.90
C GLU A 267 18.20 6.27 -12.48
N GLU A 268 19.47 6.11 -12.14
CA GLU A 268 20.08 6.64 -10.92
C GLU A 268 21.51 7.13 -11.24
N ASN A 269 21.81 8.40 -10.92
CA ASN A 269 23.13 9.00 -11.15
C ASN A 269 23.65 8.84 -12.60
N GLY A 270 22.77 8.91 -13.59
CA GLY A 270 23.11 8.75 -15.02
C GLY A 270 23.25 7.29 -15.48
N ARG A 271 23.16 6.30 -14.56
CA ARG A 271 23.13 4.88 -14.92
C ARG A 271 21.70 4.44 -15.20
N GLN A 272 21.46 3.83 -16.35
CA GLN A 272 20.15 3.33 -16.74
C GLN A 272 20.10 1.80 -16.66
N VAL A 273 18.99 1.27 -16.11
CA VAL A 273 18.75 -0.17 -15.97
C VAL A 273 17.33 -0.48 -16.41
N PRO A 274 17.13 -1.39 -17.39
CA PRO A 274 15.81 -1.88 -17.74
C PRO A 274 15.26 -2.78 -16.62
N ALA A 275 13.95 -2.71 -16.38
CA ALA A 275 13.26 -3.56 -15.41
C ALA A 275 11.89 -3.97 -15.91
N SER A 276 11.49 -5.19 -15.55
CA SER A 276 10.14 -5.70 -15.71
C SER A 276 9.49 -5.79 -14.33
N ILE A 277 8.42 -5.05 -14.14
CA ILE A 277 7.65 -5.03 -12.89
C ILE A 277 6.48 -6.00 -13.08
N HIS A 278 6.52 -7.18 -12.48
CA HIS A 278 5.49 -8.22 -12.66
C HIS A 278 4.22 -7.92 -11.86
N LEU A 279 3.74 -6.69 -12.02
CA LEU A 279 2.47 -6.18 -11.54
C LEU A 279 1.88 -5.22 -12.56
N PRO A 280 0.60 -5.36 -12.91
CA PRO A 280 -0.07 -4.41 -13.78
C PRO A 280 -0.44 -3.13 -13.03
N GLY A 281 -0.70 -2.07 -13.80
CA GLY A 281 -1.15 -0.78 -13.32
C GLY A 281 -0.01 0.19 -12.97
N GLY A 282 -0.14 1.41 -13.48
CA GLY A 282 0.90 2.45 -13.38
C GLY A 282 1.29 2.83 -11.95
N TYR A 283 0.37 2.68 -10.98
CA TYR A 283 0.69 2.90 -9.56
C TYR A 283 1.76 1.94 -9.03
N ASN A 284 1.94 0.76 -9.64
CA ASN A 284 2.99 -0.18 -9.27
C ASN A 284 4.37 0.25 -9.78
N ILE A 285 4.42 1.10 -10.80
CA ILE A 285 5.67 1.75 -11.22
C ILE A 285 6.18 2.66 -10.09
N TYR A 286 5.30 3.44 -9.43
CA TYR A 286 5.67 4.23 -8.25
C TYR A 286 6.10 3.38 -7.06
N ASN A 287 5.42 2.25 -6.81
CA ASN A 287 5.82 1.31 -5.76
C ASN A 287 7.23 0.74 -6.02
N ALA A 288 7.53 0.47 -7.29
CA ALA A 288 8.86 0.03 -7.71
C ALA A 288 9.91 1.15 -7.60
N CYS A 289 9.60 2.42 -7.97
CA CYS A 289 10.48 3.56 -7.74
C CYS A 289 10.82 3.72 -6.25
N ALA A 290 9.83 3.59 -5.37
CA ALA A 290 10.02 3.66 -3.92
C ALA A 290 10.92 2.50 -3.40
N CYS A 291 10.76 1.29 -3.97
CA CYS A 291 11.63 0.16 -3.69
C CYS A 291 13.07 0.42 -4.14
N MET A 292 13.26 0.92 -5.36
CA MET A 292 14.58 1.26 -5.91
C MET A 292 15.28 2.35 -5.08
N ALA A 293 14.55 3.38 -4.63
CA ALA A 293 15.09 4.41 -3.74
C ALA A 293 15.51 3.83 -2.38
N ALA A 294 14.72 2.93 -1.80
CA ALA A 294 15.10 2.23 -0.56
C ALA A 294 16.33 1.33 -0.78
N ALA A 295 16.43 0.65 -1.92
CA ALA A 295 17.58 -0.19 -2.29
C ALA A 295 18.86 0.65 -2.39
N SER A 296 18.78 1.83 -3.03
CA SER A 296 19.89 2.79 -3.12
C SER A 296 20.40 3.19 -1.73
N VAL A 297 19.51 3.59 -0.81
CA VAL A 297 19.88 3.96 0.57
C VAL A 297 20.51 2.79 1.35
N MET A 298 20.09 1.56 1.03
CA MET A 298 20.62 0.34 1.66
C MET A 298 21.89 -0.17 0.99
N GLY A 299 22.36 0.48 -0.08
CA GLY A 299 23.58 0.10 -0.82
C GLY A 299 23.40 -1.18 -1.64
N ILE A 300 22.17 -1.53 -2.01
CA ILE A 300 21.88 -2.65 -2.90
C ILE A 300 22.11 -2.20 -4.34
N ASP A 301 22.82 -3.02 -5.12
CA ASP A 301 23.07 -2.72 -6.52
C ASP A 301 21.77 -2.55 -7.32
N MET A 302 21.74 -1.54 -8.18
CA MET A 302 20.55 -1.15 -8.94
C MET A 302 20.08 -2.27 -9.89
N GLU A 303 21.00 -3.04 -10.51
CA GLU A 303 20.62 -4.15 -11.40
C GLU A 303 20.00 -5.31 -10.60
N LEU A 304 20.55 -5.59 -9.41
CA LEU A 304 19.99 -6.60 -8.52
C LEU A 304 18.58 -6.20 -8.06
N ALA A 305 18.40 -4.97 -7.62
CA ALA A 305 17.10 -4.45 -7.20
C ALA A 305 16.08 -4.48 -8.36
N ALA A 306 16.47 -4.05 -9.57
CA ALA A 306 15.64 -4.11 -10.77
C ALA A 306 15.26 -5.56 -11.15
N LYS A 307 16.22 -6.48 -11.07
CA LYS A 307 15.97 -7.92 -11.31
C LYS A 307 14.98 -8.50 -10.30
N SER A 308 15.05 -8.09 -9.03
CA SER A 308 14.13 -8.55 -7.98
C SER A 308 12.67 -8.21 -8.28
N LEU A 309 12.40 -7.09 -8.98
CA LEU A 309 11.06 -6.70 -9.40
C LEU A 309 10.43 -7.69 -10.39
N SER A 310 11.24 -8.38 -11.20
CA SER A 310 10.77 -9.38 -12.16
C SER A 310 10.43 -10.73 -11.52
N SER A 311 11.01 -11.05 -10.37
CA SER A 311 10.71 -12.27 -9.61
C SER A 311 9.63 -12.07 -8.55
N PHE A 312 9.18 -10.83 -8.37
CA PHE A 312 8.19 -10.47 -7.37
C PHE A 312 6.81 -11.05 -7.69
N ALA A 313 6.22 -11.74 -6.72
CA ALA A 313 4.84 -12.21 -6.80
C ALA A 313 3.97 -11.44 -5.79
N CYS A 314 2.84 -10.93 -6.27
CA CYS A 314 1.94 -10.16 -5.43
C CYS A 314 1.31 -11.00 -4.31
N GLY A 315 1.22 -10.42 -3.12
CA GLY A 315 0.53 -11.01 -1.98
C GLY A 315 -0.99 -10.75 -2.00
N PHE A 316 -1.66 -11.28 -0.99
CA PHE A 316 -3.11 -11.26 -0.81
C PHE A 316 -3.80 -9.92 -1.10
N GLY A 317 -4.89 -9.97 -1.91
CA GLY A 317 -5.73 -8.83 -2.24
C GLY A 317 -5.09 -7.77 -3.13
N ARG A 318 -3.88 -8.00 -3.62
CA ARG A 318 -3.14 -7.09 -4.51
C ARG A 318 -2.99 -7.71 -5.89
N MET A 319 -4.05 -7.71 -6.71
CA MET A 319 -4.15 -8.44 -7.99
C MET A 319 -4.05 -9.97 -7.81
N GLU A 320 -4.60 -10.51 -6.71
CA GLU A 320 -4.60 -11.94 -6.45
C GLU A 320 -5.39 -12.67 -7.55
N LYS A 321 -4.79 -13.71 -8.12
CA LYS A 321 -5.35 -14.46 -9.25
C LYS A 321 -5.95 -15.78 -8.77
N PHE A 322 -7.15 -16.10 -9.27
CA PHE A 322 -7.82 -17.38 -9.07
C PHE A 322 -8.31 -17.93 -10.40
N ARG A 323 -8.40 -19.22 -10.54
CA ARG A 323 -9.06 -19.90 -11.65
C ARG A 323 -10.35 -20.55 -11.12
N ILE A 324 -11.50 -20.03 -11.49
CA ILE A 324 -12.81 -20.47 -11.00
C ILE A 324 -13.73 -20.72 -12.19
N ASN A 325 -14.31 -21.93 -12.32
CA ASN A 325 -15.21 -22.32 -13.40
C ASN A 325 -14.68 -21.95 -14.80
N ASP A 326 -13.39 -22.18 -15.04
CA ASP A 326 -12.66 -21.80 -16.27
C ASP A 326 -12.55 -20.28 -16.53
N ALA A 327 -12.95 -19.43 -15.60
CA ALA A 327 -12.73 -17.99 -15.67
C ALA A 327 -11.49 -17.56 -14.85
N ASP A 328 -10.74 -16.58 -15.35
CA ASP A 328 -9.68 -15.91 -14.61
C ASP A 328 -10.30 -14.84 -13.70
N VAL A 329 -10.17 -15.01 -12.39
CA VAL A 329 -10.68 -14.06 -11.41
C VAL A 329 -9.49 -13.28 -10.82
N ARG A 330 -9.57 -11.96 -10.86
CA ARG A 330 -8.57 -11.06 -10.25
C ARG A 330 -9.23 -10.26 -9.14
N MET A 331 -8.69 -10.40 -7.93
CA MET A 331 -9.17 -9.70 -6.74
C MET A 331 -8.25 -8.53 -6.39
N ILE A 332 -8.82 -7.32 -6.34
CA ILE A 332 -8.07 -6.07 -6.15
C ILE A 332 -8.71 -5.27 -5.03
N LEU A 333 -8.02 -5.20 -3.89
CA LEU A 333 -8.48 -4.43 -2.73
C LEU A 333 -8.60 -2.94 -3.05
N ILE A 334 -9.75 -2.36 -2.74
CA ILE A 334 -10.00 -0.92 -2.78
C ILE A 334 -10.35 -0.39 -1.38
N LYS A 335 -9.98 0.85 -1.08
CA LYS A 335 -10.28 1.48 0.21
C LYS A 335 -10.50 2.98 0.16
N ASN A 336 -10.17 3.63 -0.95
CA ASN A 336 -10.30 5.08 -1.13
C ASN A 336 -10.45 5.42 -2.62
N PRO A 337 -10.87 6.67 -2.96
CA PRO A 337 -11.09 7.09 -4.34
C PRO A 337 -9.85 6.94 -5.23
N ALA A 338 -8.70 7.43 -4.78
CA ALA A 338 -7.47 7.40 -5.57
C ALA A 338 -7.06 5.97 -5.94
N GLY A 339 -7.06 5.04 -4.97
CA GLY A 339 -6.76 3.64 -5.24
C GLY A 339 -7.77 2.97 -6.17
N CYS A 340 -9.08 3.30 -6.02
CA CYS A 340 -10.13 2.78 -6.87
C CYS A 340 -9.98 3.29 -8.31
N ASN A 341 -9.78 4.60 -8.51
CA ASN A 341 -9.56 5.20 -9.83
C ASN A 341 -8.35 4.60 -10.55
N GLN A 342 -7.29 4.24 -9.82
CA GLN A 342 -6.13 3.57 -10.43
C GLN A 342 -6.47 2.17 -10.97
N VAL A 343 -7.33 1.43 -10.28
CA VAL A 343 -7.82 0.15 -10.80
C VAL A 343 -8.71 0.37 -12.02
N LEU A 344 -9.55 1.40 -12.01
CA LEU A 344 -10.36 1.77 -13.18
C LEU A 344 -9.48 2.15 -14.36
N ASN A 345 -8.43 2.95 -14.17
CA ASN A 345 -7.47 3.29 -15.24
C ASN A 345 -6.84 2.05 -15.88
N PHE A 346 -6.49 1.08 -15.04
CA PHE A 346 -6.00 -0.21 -15.56
C PHE A 346 -7.08 -0.95 -16.36
N LEU A 347 -8.33 -0.96 -15.89
CA LEU A 347 -9.43 -1.64 -16.58
C LEU A 347 -9.80 -0.97 -17.90
N THR A 348 -9.72 0.37 -17.99
CA THR A 348 -10.05 1.10 -19.23
C THR A 348 -9.07 0.87 -20.39
N GLN A 349 -7.93 0.26 -20.15
CA GLN A 349 -6.99 -0.15 -21.20
C GLN A 349 -7.37 -1.50 -21.85
N ARG A 350 -8.40 -2.17 -21.36
CA ARG A 350 -8.78 -3.50 -21.86
C ARG A 350 -9.55 -3.41 -23.17
N THR A 351 -9.27 -4.35 -24.05
CA THR A 351 -9.95 -4.53 -25.32
C THR A 351 -10.82 -5.80 -25.36
N GLU A 352 -10.58 -6.73 -24.43
CA GLU A 352 -11.27 -8.00 -24.35
C GLU A 352 -12.43 -7.96 -23.36
N PRO A 353 -13.53 -8.70 -23.62
CA PRO A 353 -14.69 -8.75 -22.73
C PRO A 353 -14.33 -9.21 -21.32
N PHE A 354 -14.97 -8.61 -20.31
CA PHE A 354 -14.81 -8.96 -18.91
C PHE A 354 -16.06 -8.69 -18.08
N VAL A 355 -16.10 -9.28 -16.90
CA VAL A 355 -17.13 -9.04 -15.85
C VAL A 355 -16.50 -8.22 -14.73
N PHE A 356 -17.24 -7.26 -14.21
CA PHE A 356 -16.83 -6.42 -13.10
C PHE A 356 -17.65 -6.74 -11.85
N ALA A 357 -17.00 -6.80 -10.68
CA ALA A 357 -17.70 -6.96 -9.41
C ALA A 357 -17.13 -6.00 -8.36
N ALA A 358 -18.02 -5.28 -7.64
CA ALA A 358 -17.65 -4.43 -6.52
C ALA A 358 -18.26 -4.95 -5.22
N CYS A 359 -17.46 -5.15 -4.17
CA CYS A 359 -17.94 -5.67 -2.90
C CYS A 359 -17.65 -4.65 -1.78
N LEU A 360 -18.67 -3.94 -1.33
CA LEU A 360 -18.55 -2.83 -0.38
C LEU A 360 -19.05 -3.19 1.01
N ASN A 361 -18.18 -3.06 2.01
CA ASN A 361 -18.51 -3.16 3.42
C ASN A 361 -18.15 -1.84 4.15
N ASP A 362 -18.80 -1.62 5.31
CA ASP A 362 -18.62 -0.47 6.21
C ASP A 362 -18.24 -0.89 7.64
N ARG A 363 -17.53 -2.01 7.78
CA ARG A 363 -17.09 -2.49 9.09
C ARG A 363 -15.92 -1.63 9.61
N ALA A 364 -15.61 -1.73 10.90
CA ALA A 364 -14.58 -0.93 11.54
C ALA A 364 -13.20 -0.96 10.84
N GLN A 365 -12.88 -2.08 10.17
CA GLN A 365 -11.63 -2.21 9.41
C GLN A 365 -11.71 -1.60 8.01
N ASP A 366 -12.92 -1.40 7.46
CA ASP A 366 -13.14 -0.80 6.14
C ASP A 366 -13.28 0.74 6.21
N GLY A 367 -13.58 1.29 7.39
CA GLY A 367 -14.12 2.61 7.59
C GLY A 367 -15.66 2.61 7.54
N LYS A 368 -16.29 3.44 8.34
CA LYS A 368 -17.76 3.51 8.39
C LYS A 368 -18.33 4.42 7.31
N ASP A 369 -17.56 5.43 6.92
CA ASP A 369 -17.92 6.34 5.86
C ASP A 369 -17.67 5.66 4.50
N VAL A 370 -18.74 5.43 3.74
CA VAL A 370 -18.70 4.90 2.38
C VAL A 370 -18.95 5.97 1.33
N SER A 371 -19.09 7.24 1.73
CA SER A 371 -19.37 8.35 0.80
C SER A 371 -18.28 8.54 -0.24
N TRP A 372 -17.08 8.07 0.04
CA TRP A 372 -15.94 8.10 -0.88
C TRP A 372 -16.20 7.43 -2.24
N ILE A 373 -17.19 6.51 -2.34
CA ILE A 373 -17.56 5.91 -3.63
C ILE A 373 -18.08 6.94 -4.63
N TRP A 374 -18.59 8.09 -4.15
CA TRP A 374 -19.08 9.18 -4.99
C TRP A 374 -17.96 10.02 -5.60
N ASP A 375 -16.76 9.95 -5.04
CA ASP A 375 -15.54 10.58 -5.57
C ASP A 375 -14.78 9.67 -6.54
N VAL A 376 -15.24 8.44 -6.77
CA VAL A 376 -14.69 7.50 -7.75
C VAL A 376 -15.35 7.73 -9.10
N ASP A 377 -14.56 7.82 -10.14
CA ASP A 377 -15.03 8.03 -11.51
C ASP A 377 -15.45 6.70 -12.19
N PHE A 378 -16.54 6.11 -11.70
CA PHE A 378 -17.12 4.90 -12.31
C PHE A 378 -17.72 5.17 -13.70
N GLU A 379 -17.99 6.42 -14.05
CA GLU A 379 -18.45 6.88 -15.36
C GLU A 379 -17.52 6.41 -16.49
N ARG A 380 -16.22 6.26 -16.20
CA ARG A 380 -15.23 5.72 -17.16
C ARG A 380 -15.54 4.34 -17.67
N LEU A 381 -16.17 3.50 -16.83
CA LEU A 381 -16.58 2.17 -17.25
C LEU A 381 -17.68 2.21 -18.32
N MET A 382 -18.41 3.33 -18.45
CA MET A 382 -19.38 3.52 -19.54
C MET A 382 -18.71 3.55 -20.91
N ALA A 383 -17.51 4.12 -21.01
CA ALA A 383 -16.73 4.07 -22.26
C ALA A 383 -16.37 2.65 -22.69
N MET A 384 -16.45 1.70 -21.75
CA MET A 384 -16.15 0.28 -21.95
C MET A 384 -17.40 -0.58 -22.19
N GLU A 385 -18.54 0.02 -22.48
CA GLU A 385 -19.83 -0.68 -22.62
C GLU A 385 -19.78 -1.89 -23.56
N LYS A 386 -18.94 -1.85 -24.60
CA LYS A 386 -18.76 -2.93 -25.57
C LYS A 386 -18.02 -4.15 -25.03
N VAL A 387 -17.14 -3.97 -24.06
CA VAL A 387 -16.27 -5.03 -23.48
C VAL A 387 -16.66 -5.36 -22.03
N LEU A 388 -17.31 -4.45 -21.31
CA LEU A 388 -17.88 -4.69 -19.99
C LEU A 388 -19.19 -5.48 -20.12
N SER A 389 -19.18 -6.77 -19.78
CA SER A 389 -20.35 -7.64 -19.92
C SER A 389 -21.43 -7.36 -18.87
N ASP A 390 -21.06 -7.48 -17.59
CA ASP A 390 -21.98 -7.33 -16.45
C ASP A 390 -21.29 -6.65 -15.29
N ILE A 391 -22.11 -6.04 -14.41
CA ILE A 391 -21.67 -5.45 -13.16
C ILE A 391 -22.37 -6.20 -12.01
N TYR A 392 -21.59 -6.79 -11.13
CA TYR A 392 -22.07 -7.39 -9.90
C TYR A 392 -21.74 -6.48 -8.72
N VAL A 393 -22.64 -6.35 -7.78
CA VAL A 393 -22.43 -5.62 -6.53
C VAL A 393 -22.76 -6.50 -5.33
N SER A 394 -21.92 -6.46 -4.31
CA SER A 394 -22.03 -7.33 -3.15
C SER A 394 -21.55 -6.63 -1.86
N GLY A 395 -21.63 -7.36 -0.75
CA GLY A 395 -21.27 -6.84 0.56
C GLY A 395 -22.44 -6.24 1.32
N VAL A 396 -22.16 -5.70 2.50
CA VAL A 396 -23.18 -5.10 3.38
C VAL A 396 -23.81 -3.87 2.73
N ARG A 397 -23.03 -3.12 1.94
CA ARG A 397 -23.42 -1.88 1.24
C ARG A 397 -23.62 -2.09 -0.26
N ALA A 398 -24.06 -3.29 -0.66
CA ALA A 398 -24.31 -3.63 -2.06
C ALA A 398 -25.33 -2.69 -2.73
N ASP A 399 -26.36 -2.30 -1.99
CA ASP A 399 -27.42 -1.42 -2.51
C ASP A 399 -26.90 0.01 -2.77
N ASP A 400 -25.99 0.54 -1.92
CA ASP A 400 -25.33 1.83 -2.18
C ASP A 400 -24.45 1.76 -3.42
N MET A 401 -23.76 0.66 -3.61
CA MET A 401 -22.93 0.43 -4.79
C MET A 401 -23.76 0.31 -6.06
N ALA A 402 -24.92 -0.38 -6.00
CA ALA A 402 -25.86 -0.45 -7.11
C ALA A 402 -26.39 0.94 -7.48
N LEU A 403 -26.76 1.74 -6.47
CA LEU A 403 -27.20 3.12 -6.67
C LEU A 403 -26.09 3.97 -7.33
N ARG A 404 -24.84 3.82 -6.89
CA ARG A 404 -23.68 4.54 -7.48
C ARG A 404 -23.51 4.21 -8.97
N PHE A 405 -23.65 2.94 -9.38
CA PHE A 405 -23.58 2.57 -10.79
C PHE A 405 -24.78 3.08 -11.62
N LEU A 406 -25.98 3.11 -11.04
CA LEU A 406 -27.13 3.75 -11.70
C LEU A 406 -26.85 5.24 -11.98
N TYR A 407 -26.27 5.96 -11.01
CA TYR A 407 -25.88 7.37 -11.18
C TYR A 407 -24.71 7.55 -12.16
N ALA A 408 -23.85 6.55 -12.31
CA ALA A 408 -22.81 6.53 -13.34
C ALA A 408 -23.36 6.29 -14.76
N GLY A 409 -24.68 6.04 -14.89
CA GLY A 409 -25.36 5.88 -16.19
C GLY A 409 -25.59 4.45 -16.63
N PHE A 410 -25.26 3.44 -15.81
CA PHE A 410 -25.48 2.04 -16.20
C PHE A 410 -26.95 1.66 -16.12
N PRO A 411 -27.49 0.93 -17.13
CA PRO A 411 -28.86 0.45 -17.09
C PRO A 411 -29.04 -0.59 -15.97
N LYS A 412 -30.21 -0.53 -15.30
CA LYS A 412 -30.51 -1.38 -14.14
C LYS A 412 -30.36 -2.87 -14.43
N GLU A 413 -30.65 -3.27 -15.64
CA GLU A 413 -30.61 -4.67 -16.12
C GLU A 413 -29.21 -5.25 -16.17
N ARG A 414 -28.19 -4.39 -16.17
CA ARG A 414 -26.76 -4.79 -16.15
C ARG A 414 -26.14 -4.80 -14.76
N ILE A 415 -26.89 -4.36 -13.73
CA ILE A 415 -26.44 -4.29 -12.36
C ILE A 415 -27.08 -5.40 -11.55
N HIS A 416 -26.29 -6.39 -11.16
CA HIS A 416 -26.73 -7.57 -10.42
C HIS A 416 -26.35 -7.46 -8.94
N VAL A 417 -27.34 -7.34 -8.06
CA VAL A 417 -27.12 -7.32 -6.61
C VAL A 417 -27.09 -8.74 -6.09
N GLN A 418 -25.90 -9.22 -5.67
CA GLN A 418 -25.73 -10.55 -5.12
C GLN A 418 -24.97 -10.50 -3.80
N LYS A 419 -25.68 -10.70 -2.67
CA LYS A 419 -25.10 -10.57 -1.31
C LYS A 419 -24.36 -11.82 -0.83
N ASP A 420 -24.68 -13.00 -1.38
CA ASP A 420 -23.95 -14.24 -1.09
C ASP A 420 -22.69 -14.35 -1.95
N TYR A 421 -21.52 -14.41 -1.34
CA TYR A 421 -20.25 -14.45 -2.07
C TYR A 421 -20.02 -15.74 -2.87
N ALA A 422 -20.61 -16.87 -2.46
CA ALA A 422 -20.47 -18.11 -3.21
C ALA A 422 -21.30 -18.06 -4.50
N GLN A 423 -22.53 -17.53 -4.39
CA GLN A 423 -23.40 -17.32 -5.53
C GLN A 423 -22.88 -16.21 -6.45
N LEU A 424 -22.33 -15.13 -5.89
CA LEU A 424 -21.63 -14.10 -6.65
C LEU A 424 -20.55 -14.69 -7.56
N MET A 425 -19.68 -15.54 -7.01
CA MET A 425 -18.60 -16.17 -7.80
C MET A 425 -19.16 -17.10 -8.87
N GLU A 426 -20.20 -17.86 -8.57
CA GLU A 426 -20.83 -18.76 -9.51
C GLU A 426 -21.45 -18.01 -10.70
N GLU A 427 -22.22 -16.96 -10.43
CA GLU A 427 -22.86 -16.14 -11.46
C GLU A 427 -21.82 -15.34 -12.27
N ALA A 428 -20.88 -14.65 -11.62
CA ALA A 428 -19.88 -13.82 -12.29
C ALA A 428 -18.94 -14.64 -13.20
N THR A 429 -18.65 -15.89 -12.82
CA THR A 429 -17.78 -16.78 -13.62
C THR A 429 -18.53 -17.62 -14.64
N GLY A 430 -19.87 -17.59 -14.61
CA GLY A 430 -20.74 -18.42 -15.48
C GLY A 430 -20.53 -18.19 -16.98
N LYS A 431 -20.13 -16.98 -17.39
CA LYS A 431 -19.82 -16.63 -18.78
C LYS A 431 -18.40 -17.03 -19.21
N LYS A 432 -17.56 -17.55 -18.31
CA LYS A 432 -16.15 -17.92 -18.54
C LYS A 432 -15.27 -16.76 -19.05
N LEU A 433 -15.72 -15.51 -18.80
CA LEU A 433 -14.96 -14.29 -19.06
C LEU A 433 -14.04 -13.97 -17.88
N PRO A 434 -12.97 -13.19 -18.06
CA PRO A 434 -12.21 -12.63 -16.95
C PRO A 434 -13.10 -11.84 -16.00
N VAL A 435 -12.93 -12.05 -14.69
CA VAL A 435 -13.70 -11.36 -13.64
C VAL A 435 -12.77 -10.50 -12.80
N PHE A 436 -13.05 -9.20 -12.73
CA PHE A 436 -12.33 -8.27 -11.86
C PHE A 436 -13.19 -7.95 -10.64
N VAL A 437 -12.73 -8.38 -9.46
CA VAL A 437 -13.45 -8.16 -8.20
C VAL A 437 -12.72 -7.12 -7.38
N MET A 438 -13.44 -6.05 -7.03
CA MET A 438 -12.94 -4.91 -6.25
C MET A 438 -13.62 -4.90 -4.86
N PRO A 439 -13.11 -5.63 -3.88
CA PRO A 439 -13.64 -5.65 -2.53
C PRO A 439 -12.97 -4.60 -1.63
N THR A 440 -13.71 -4.10 -0.62
CA THR A 440 -13.12 -3.51 0.58
C THR A 440 -12.51 -4.60 1.47
N TYR A 441 -11.75 -4.21 2.50
CA TYR A 441 -10.90 -5.15 3.26
C TYR A 441 -11.67 -6.32 3.89
N THR A 442 -12.77 -6.07 4.60
CA THR A 442 -13.52 -7.16 5.23
C THR A 442 -14.35 -7.97 4.23
N ALA A 443 -14.77 -7.35 3.12
CA ALA A 443 -15.38 -8.04 1.99
C ALA A 443 -14.37 -8.97 1.31
N MET A 444 -13.14 -8.51 1.12
CA MET A 444 -12.03 -9.30 0.57
C MET A 444 -11.77 -10.55 1.43
N LEU A 445 -11.64 -10.39 2.74
CA LEU A 445 -11.42 -11.52 3.65
C LEU A 445 -12.55 -12.57 3.58
N ALA A 446 -13.79 -12.11 3.56
CA ALA A 446 -14.97 -12.99 3.49
C ALA A 446 -15.04 -13.71 2.15
N LEU A 447 -14.89 -12.97 1.04
CA LEU A 447 -14.91 -13.53 -0.31
C LEU A 447 -13.77 -14.53 -0.51
N ARG A 448 -12.56 -14.20 -0.08
CA ARG A 448 -11.42 -15.09 -0.18
C ARG A 448 -11.59 -16.37 0.65
N GLY A 449 -12.15 -16.26 1.85
CA GLY A 449 -12.52 -17.42 2.66
C GLY A 449 -13.55 -18.32 1.96
N THR A 450 -14.51 -17.73 1.25
CA THR A 450 -15.48 -18.46 0.43
C THR A 450 -14.78 -19.17 -0.75
N ILE A 451 -13.88 -18.47 -1.44
CA ILE A 451 -13.11 -19.04 -2.56
C ILE A 451 -12.23 -20.20 -2.07
N ALA A 452 -11.54 -20.03 -0.94
CA ALA A 452 -10.70 -21.08 -0.38
C ALA A 452 -11.49 -22.37 -0.05
N LYS A 453 -12.63 -22.22 0.61
CA LYS A 453 -13.49 -23.35 1.01
C LYS A 453 -14.15 -24.06 -0.18
N ARG A 454 -14.64 -23.30 -1.17
CA ARG A 454 -15.43 -23.85 -2.27
C ARG A 454 -14.58 -24.37 -3.42
N TYR A 455 -13.44 -23.72 -3.69
CA TYR A 455 -12.60 -24.01 -4.87
C TYR A 455 -11.21 -24.56 -4.51
N GLY A 456 -10.95 -24.87 -3.22
CA GLY A 456 -9.74 -25.57 -2.80
C GLY A 456 -8.47 -24.72 -2.74
N TYR A 457 -8.60 -23.40 -2.67
CA TYR A 457 -7.45 -22.51 -2.49
C TYR A 457 -6.99 -22.43 -1.04
N LYS A 458 -5.71 -22.07 -0.81
CA LYS A 458 -5.17 -21.89 0.55
C LYS A 458 -5.91 -20.79 1.30
N GLU A 459 -6.08 -20.96 2.60
CA GLU A 459 -6.66 -19.91 3.44
C GLU A 459 -5.69 -18.73 3.64
N PHE A 460 -6.24 -17.55 4.01
CA PHE A 460 -5.48 -16.30 4.15
C PHE A 460 -4.31 -16.39 5.13
N TRP A 461 -4.44 -17.23 6.17
CA TRP A 461 -3.49 -17.32 7.29
C TRP A 461 -2.50 -18.49 7.17
N GLN A 462 -2.57 -19.26 6.14
CA GLN A 462 -1.66 -20.34 5.80
C GLN A 462 -0.62 -19.85 4.78
#